data_7881cf1edbf080551d594bd7ec85591a
#
_entry.id   7881cf1edbf080551d594bd7ec85591a
#
_cell.length_a   1.000
_cell.length_b   1.000
_cell.length_c   1.000
_cell.angle_alpha   90.00
_cell.angle_beta   90.00
_cell.angle_gamma   90.00
#
_symmetry.space_group_name_H-M   'P 1'
#
loop_
_entity.id
_entity.type
_entity.pdbx_description
1 polymer ?
#
loop_
_entity_poly.entity_id
_entity_poly.type
_entity_poly.pdbx_seq_one_letter_code
_entity_poly.pdbx_strand_id
1 'polypeptide(L)'
;MLFIILFGMAMSLELPIKGEKQMSIVKEDLKLDINRIVFIGRTYNEYIKMFDLSPKDLINKNVLDCAGGACSFTAHANKLGIQSTACDIAYYHHVNDLERKGLADIEHTMKHMEEAKENYVWDYFQDIDALREERNRALKDCVDDIRTNPHHYQAVTLPLLPFKDKQFDMSITAHLLFMYSDRLDYQFHLKSIKELIRVTKKEIRIFPLTDLYGHKYNQLSQLIKDLKEDIHLIEEVKVPYEFQKNANAMLVIKLK
;
A
#
# COMPACT_ATOMS: atom_id res chain seq x y z
N MET A 1 7.19 25.59 4.43
CA MET A 1 6.22 25.54 5.54
C MET A 1 4.94 25.01 4.95
N LEU A 2 4.78 23.72 5.04
CA LEU A 2 3.85 22.99 4.20
C LEU A 2 2.61 22.62 5.00
N PHE A 3 1.48 23.10 4.57
CA PHE A 3 0.19 22.68 5.05
C PHE A 3 -0.14 21.29 4.51
N ILE A 4 0.16 20.24 5.30
CA ILE A 4 -0.68 19.07 5.32
C ILE A 4 -1.52 19.21 6.59
N ILE A 5 -2.65 19.87 6.44
CA ILE A 5 -3.70 19.84 7.44
C ILE A 5 -4.29 18.45 7.35
N LEU A 6 -4.16 17.63 8.45
CA LEU A 6 -5.32 17.30 9.15
C LEU A 6 -5.28 16.27 10.21
N PHE A 7 -5.73 16.77 11.27
CA PHE A 7 -6.65 16.30 12.30
C PHE A 7 -6.28 15.00 13.02
N GLY A 8 -5.59 15.25 14.15
CA GLY A 8 -5.66 14.34 15.27
C GLY A 8 -7.03 14.41 15.91
N MET A 9 -7.61 13.26 16.14
CA MET A 9 -8.43 12.96 17.31
C MET A 9 -8.18 11.50 17.66
N ALA A 10 -7.31 11.33 18.63
CA ALA A 10 -7.25 10.10 19.40
C ALA A 10 -8.55 10.01 20.22
N MET A 11 -9.43 9.09 19.89
CA MET A 11 -10.43 8.59 20.81
C MET A 11 -9.96 7.25 21.34
N SER A 12 -9.57 7.26 22.61
CA SER A 12 -9.46 6.05 23.40
C SER A 12 -10.84 5.39 23.49
N LEU A 13 -11.00 4.22 22.88
CA LEU A 13 -12.18 3.37 23.03
C LEU A 13 -11.82 2.20 23.92
N GLU A 14 -12.30 2.25 25.16
CA GLU A 14 -12.43 1.08 26.02
C GLU A 14 -13.52 0.16 25.45
N LEU A 15 -13.18 -1.12 25.28
CA LEU A 15 -14.09 -2.13 24.72
C LEU A 15 -14.89 -2.79 25.85
N PRO A 16 -16.21 -2.92 25.74
CA PRO A 16 -16.96 -3.94 26.46
C PRO A 16 -17.11 -5.20 25.59
N ILE A 17 -16.78 -6.34 26.17
CA ILE A 17 -16.97 -7.67 25.61
C ILE A 17 -18.47 -8.04 25.67
N LYS A 18 -19.13 -8.29 24.51
CA LYS A 18 -20.22 -9.27 24.34
C LYS A 18 -20.76 -9.29 22.91
N GLY A 19 -20.73 -10.48 22.35
CA GLY A 19 -21.44 -11.22 21.31
C GLY A 19 -22.35 -10.53 20.26
N GLU A 20 -22.17 -10.92 19.02
CA GLU A 20 -23.06 -10.92 17.84
C GLU A 20 -23.83 -9.68 17.38
N LYS A 21 -24.12 -8.69 18.23
CA LYS A 21 -24.73 -7.43 17.83
C LYS A 21 -23.75 -6.38 17.31
N GLN A 22 -22.45 -6.63 17.40
CA GLN A 22 -21.40 -5.68 17.08
C GLN A 22 -21.02 -5.63 15.60
N MET A 23 -21.38 -6.65 14.81
CA MET A 23 -21.06 -6.69 13.37
C MET A 23 -21.97 -5.81 12.50
N SER A 24 -23.17 -5.46 12.95
CA SER A 24 -24.09 -4.57 12.23
C SER A 24 -23.84 -3.08 12.49
N ILE A 25 -23.32 -2.74 13.68
CA ILE A 25 -23.03 -1.33 14.07
C ILE A 25 -21.76 -0.82 13.41
N VAL A 26 -20.79 -1.72 13.16
CA VAL A 26 -19.52 -1.35 12.49
C VAL A 26 -19.72 -0.99 11.01
N LYS A 27 -20.82 -1.39 10.38
CA LYS A 27 -21.11 -1.08 8.98
C LYS A 27 -21.71 0.30 8.73
N GLU A 28 -22.35 0.93 9.71
CA GLU A 28 -23.02 2.23 9.52
C GLU A 28 -22.18 3.45 9.88
N ASP A 29 -21.21 3.33 10.80
CA ASP A 29 -20.43 4.47 11.30
C ASP A 29 -19.06 4.68 10.62
N LEU A 30 -18.60 3.77 9.77
CA LEU A 30 -17.38 3.92 8.98
C LEU A 30 -17.70 4.36 7.53
N LYS A 31 -18.48 5.41 7.35
CA LYS A 31 -18.35 6.23 6.14
C LYS A 31 -17.01 6.95 6.21
N LEU A 32 -15.93 6.22 5.89
CA LEU A 32 -14.64 6.84 5.75
C LEU A 32 -14.78 7.99 4.76
N ASP A 33 -14.51 9.22 5.22
CA ASP A 33 -14.57 10.38 4.35
C ASP A 33 -13.53 10.20 3.24
N ILE A 34 -13.98 10.08 1.99
CA ILE A 34 -13.11 9.92 0.81
C ILE A 34 -12.05 11.03 0.73
N ASN A 35 -12.30 12.20 1.28
CA ASN A 35 -11.34 13.30 1.31
C ASN A 35 -10.13 13.04 2.21
N ARG A 36 -10.19 12.04 3.09
CA ARG A 36 -9.06 11.63 3.94
C ARG A 36 -8.15 10.60 3.28
N ILE A 37 -8.52 10.08 2.12
CA ILE A 37 -7.75 9.09 1.37
C ILE A 37 -6.94 9.84 0.31
N VAL A 38 -5.67 9.47 0.14
CA VAL A 38 -4.88 9.85 -1.03
C VAL A 38 -4.93 8.70 -2.01
N PHE A 39 -5.56 8.91 -3.18
CA PHE A 39 -5.76 7.86 -4.17
C PHE A 39 -4.87 8.08 -5.41
N ILE A 40 -3.57 7.84 -5.22
CA ILE A 40 -2.54 7.98 -6.26
C ILE A 40 -1.77 6.66 -6.38
N GLY A 41 -1.82 6.06 -7.56
CA GLY A 41 -1.21 4.76 -7.82
C GLY A 41 0.18 4.80 -8.41
N ARG A 42 0.77 3.61 -8.49
CA ARG A 42 2.01 3.29 -9.20
C ARG A 42 1.72 2.32 -10.31
N THR A 43 2.45 2.45 -11.41
CA THR A 43 2.31 1.52 -12.53
C THR A 43 2.87 0.13 -12.20
N TYR A 44 2.45 -0.86 -12.96
CA TYR A 44 3.00 -2.22 -12.91
C TYR A 44 4.54 -2.23 -13.04
N ASN A 45 5.08 -1.43 -13.97
CA ASN A 45 6.52 -1.34 -14.19
C ASN A 45 7.28 -0.76 -12.98
N GLU A 46 6.67 0.21 -12.28
CA GLU A 46 7.24 0.69 -11.03
C GLU A 46 7.26 -0.41 -9.96
N TYR A 47 6.17 -1.19 -9.82
CA TYR A 47 6.11 -2.30 -8.87
C TYR A 47 7.18 -3.36 -9.13
N ILE A 48 7.39 -3.72 -10.40
CA ILE A 48 8.47 -4.66 -10.77
C ILE A 48 9.82 -4.17 -10.27
N LYS A 49 10.10 -2.87 -10.37
CA LYS A 49 11.37 -2.28 -9.89
C LYS A 49 11.40 -2.05 -8.38
N MET A 50 10.31 -1.55 -7.78
CA MET A 50 10.21 -1.30 -6.34
C MET A 50 10.37 -2.55 -5.49
N PHE A 51 9.86 -3.66 -6.01
CA PHE A 51 9.89 -4.94 -5.30
C PHE A 51 10.89 -5.93 -5.91
N ASP A 52 11.71 -5.51 -6.88
CA ASP A 52 12.66 -6.38 -7.58
C ASP A 52 12.01 -7.71 -7.98
N LEU A 53 10.88 -7.62 -8.68
CA LEU A 53 10.07 -8.77 -9.07
C LEU A 53 10.48 -9.28 -10.45
N SER A 54 10.52 -10.61 -10.61
CA SER A 54 10.52 -11.25 -11.91
C SER A 54 9.10 -11.74 -12.24
N PRO A 55 8.44 -11.25 -13.30
CA PRO A 55 7.11 -11.72 -13.67
C PRO A 55 7.03 -13.24 -13.84
N LYS A 56 8.10 -13.86 -14.36
CA LYS A 56 8.19 -15.31 -14.53
C LYS A 56 8.08 -16.07 -13.20
N ASP A 57 8.62 -15.50 -12.12
CA ASP A 57 8.61 -16.12 -10.79
C ASP A 57 7.26 -15.98 -10.09
N LEU A 58 6.36 -15.14 -10.64
CA LEU A 58 5.03 -14.89 -10.09
C LEU A 58 3.92 -15.68 -10.82
N ILE A 59 4.18 -16.23 -11.99
CA ILE A 59 3.20 -17.04 -12.73
C ILE A 59 2.69 -18.19 -11.86
N ASN A 60 1.38 -18.38 -11.83
CA ASN A 60 0.67 -19.36 -10.99
C ASN A 60 0.83 -19.15 -9.48
N LYS A 61 1.26 -17.98 -9.02
CA LYS A 61 1.24 -17.62 -7.60
C LYS A 61 0.04 -16.74 -7.27
N ASN A 62 -0.47 -16.92 -6.06
CA ASN A 62 -1.44 -16.02 -5.47
C ASN A 62 -0.70 -14.87 -4.77
N VAL A 63 -0.88 -13.64 -5.27
CA VAL A 63 -0.22 -12.45 -4.76
C VAL A 63 -1.25 -11.52 -4.13
N LEU A 64 -0.98 -11.05 -2.91
CA LEU A 64 -1.76 -9.98 -2.27
C LEU A 64 -1.05 -8.65 -2.43
N ASP A 65 -1.71 -7.67 -3.02
CA ASP A 65 -1.30 -6.26 -3.06
C ASP A 65 -2.07 -5.47 -1.98
N CYS A 66 -1.43 -5.23 -0.85
CA CYS A 66 -2.02 -4.59 0.34
C CYS A 66 -1.23 -3.33 0.70
N ALA A 67 -1.82 -2.28 0.78
CA ALA A 67 -2.83 -1.43 0.34
C ALA A 67 -2.64 -1.05 -1.13
N GLY A 68 -3.44 -1.65 -2.01
CA GLY A 68 -3.24 -1.51 -3.46
C GLY A 68 -3.60 -0.12 -3.99
N GLY A 69 -4.53 0.59 -3.35
CA GLY A 69 -4.93 1.95 -3.75
C GLY A 69 -5.27 2.06 -5.23
N ALA A 70 -4.73 3.08 -5.89
CA ALA A 70 -4.90 3.32 -7.34
C ALA A 70 -3.81 2.64 -8.20
N CYS A 71 -3.06 1.66 -7.65
CA CYS A 71 -1.96 1.03 -8.38
C CYS A 71 -2.45 0.04 -9.43
N SER A 72 -1.75 -0.01 -10.56
CA SER A 72 -2.14 -0.90 -11.67
C SER A 72 -1.51 -2.29 -11.60
N PHE A 73 -0.81 -2.64 -10.51
CA PHE A 73 -0.15 -3.93 -10.39
C PHE A 73 -1.13 -5.09 -10.58
N THR A 74 -2.21 -5.12 -9.79
CA THR A 74 -3.21 -6.20 -9.84
C THR A 74 -3.87 -6.32 -11.21
N ALA A 75 -4.22 -5.21 -11.86
CA ALA A 75 -4.80 -5.19 -13.20
C ALA A 75 -3.89 -5.84 -14.25
N HIS A 76 -2.60 -5.53 -14.22
CA HIS A 76 -1.63 -6.07 -15.19
C HIS A 76 -1.18 -7.49 -14.82
N ALA A 77 -0.97 -7.79 -13.54
CA ALA A 77 -0.57 -9.10 -13.07
C ALA A 77 -1.55 -10.18 -13.51
N ASN A 78 -2.86 -9.95 -13.34
CA ASN A 78 -3.89 -10.90 -13.74
C ASN A 78 -3.92 -11.15 -15.26
N LYS A 79 -3.69 -10.10 -16.08
CA LYS A 79 -3.55 -10.26 -17.55
C LYS A 79 -2.35 -11.14 -17.96
N LEU A 80 -1.33 -11.22 -17.11
CA LEU A 80 -0.13 -12.02 -17.33
C LEU A 80 -0.23 -13.43 -16.70
N GLY A 81 -1.38 -13.81 -16.14
CA GLY A 81 -1.59 -15.12 -15.51
C GLY A 81 -1.07 -15.22 -14.07
N ILE A 82 -0.75 -14.09 -13.44
CA ILE A 82 -0.45 -13.99 -12.01
C ILE A 82 -1.78 -13.77 -11.29
N GLN A 83 -2.12 -14.61 -10.31
CA GLN A 83 -3.36 -14.45 -9.54
C GLN A 83 -3.16 -13.36 -8.48
N SER A 84 -3.47 -12.11 -8.81
CA SER A 84 -3.32 -10.98 -7.89
C SER A 84 -4.67 -10.53 -7.33
N THR A 85 -4.69 -10.28 -6.03
CA THR A 85 -5.80 -9.62 -5.31
C THR A 85 -5.28 -8.35 -4.68
N ALA A 86 -5.90 -7.21 -4.98
CA ALA A 86 -5.64 -5.96 -4.28
C ALA A 86 -6.60 -5.80 -3.10
N CYS A 87 -6.11 -5.26 -1.98
CA CYS A 87 -6.98 -4.85 -0.89
C CYS A 87 -6.63 -3.45 -0.39
N ASP A 88 -7.65 -2.64 -0.10
CA ASP A 88 -7.48 -1.27 0.35
C ASP A 88 -8.76 -0.74 1.02
N ILE A 89 -8.61 0.23 1.91
CA ILE A 89 -9.73 0.93 2.53
C ILE A 89 -10.50 1.79 1.51
N ALA A 90 -9.84 2.27 0.47
CA ALA A 90 -10.45 3.05 -0.60
C ALA A 90 -11.56 2.27 -1.32
N TYR A 91 -11.47 0.95 -1.41
CA TYR A 91 -12.43 0.12 -2.14
C TYR A 91 -13.81 -0.01 -1.46
N TYR A 92 -14.02 0.61 -0.29
CA TYR A 92 -15.37 0.84 0.24
C TYR A 92 -16.15 1.91 -0.54
N HIS A 93 -15.48 2.73 -1.35
CA HIS A 93 -16.10 3.79 -2.15
C HIS A 93 -16.43 3.30 -3.56
N HIS A 94 -17.41 3.97 -4.17
CA HIS A 94 -17.78 3.66 -5.55
C HIS A 94 -16.65 4.03 -6.52
N VAL A 95 -16.41 3.21 -7.53
CA VAL A 95 -15.30 3.37 -8.47
C VAL A 95 -15.26 4.73 -9.17
N ASN A 96 -16.44 5.30 -9.50
CA ASN A 96 -16.50 6.63 -10.12
C ASN A 96 -16.07 7.76 -9.18
N ASP A 97 -16.27 7.59 -7.87
CA ASP A 97 -15.81 8.54 -6.86
C ASP A 97 -14.30 8.41 -6.67
N LEU A 98 -13.78 7.19 -6.69
CA LEU A 98 -12.33 6.92 -6.66
C LEU A 98 -11.62 7.51 -7.89
N GLU A 99 -12.19 7.39 -9.08
CA GLU A 99 -11.63 7.98 -10.30
C GLU A 99 -11.54 9.50 -10.19
N ARG A 100 -12.65 10.16 -9.84
CA ARG A 100 -12.66 11.63 -9.64
C ARG A 100 -11.64 12.07 -8.59
N LYS A 101 -11.61 11.36 -7.47
CA LYS A 101 -10.66 11.62 -6.39
C LYS A 101 -9.21 11.45 -6.86
N GLY A 102 -8.93 10.35 -7.57
CA GLY A 102 -7.59 10.07 -8.08
C GLY A 102 -7.09 11.15 -9.04
N LEU A 103 -7.93 11.59 -9.98
CA LEU A 103 -7.58 12.69 -10.88
C LEU A 103 -7.28 13.99 -10.12
N ALA A 104 -8.12 14.34 -9.14
CA ALA A 104 -7.90 15.54 -8.32
C ALA A 104 -6.62 15.43 -7.46
N ASP A 105 -6.35 14.26 -6.88
CA ASP A 105 -5.15 14.02 -6.08
C ASP A 105 -3.87 14.06 -6.93
N ILE A 106 -3.91 13.56 -8.16
CA ILE A 106 -2.79 13.62 -9.09
C ILE A 106 -2.43 15.09 -9.36
N GLU A 107 -3.41 15.90 -9.77
CA GLU A 107 -3.16 17.32 -10.08
C GLU A 107 -2.66 18.10 -8.84
N HIS A 108 -3.27 17.85 -7.69
CA HIS A 108 -2.82 18.46 -6.44
C HIS A 108 -1.36 18.08 -6.12
N THR A 109 -1.03 16.80 -6.27
CA THR A 109 0.32 16.29 -5.98
C THR A 109 1.35 16.86 -6.96
N MET A 110 1.04 16.93 -8.27
CA MET A 110 1.97 17.47 -9.27
C MET A 110 2.31 18.93 -8.96
N LYS A 111 1.34 19.73 -8.55
CA LYS A 111 1.58 21.12 -8.16
C LYS A 111 2.55 21.24 -6.98
N HIS A 112 2.39 20.39 -5.94
CA HIS A 112 3.29 20.42 -4.79
C HIS A 112 4.68 19.83 -5.10
N MET A 113 4.75 18.86 -6.00
CA MET A 113 6.05 18.31 -6.43
C MET A 113 6.89 19.29 -7.21
N GLU A 114 6.28 20.21 -7.98
CA GLU A 114 7.00 21.29 -8.63
C GLU A 114 7.76 22.16 -7.62
N GLU A 115 7.11 22.45 -6.48
CA GLU A 115 7.69 23.27 -5.40
C GLU A 115 8.79 22.49 -4.62
N ALA A 116 8.72 21.15 -4.61
CA ALA A 116 9.61 20.27 -3.83
C ALA A 116 10.51 19.38 -4.70
N LYS A 117 10.76 19.80 -5.95
CA LYS A 117 11.45 19.01 -6.99
C LYS A 117 12.81 18.44 -6.54
N GLU A 118 13.52 19.19 -5.69
CA GLU A 118 14.84 18.78 -5.17
C GLU A 118 14.79 17.55 -4.25
N ASN A 119 13.63 17.17 -3.73
CA ASN A 119 13.48 16.00 -2.86
C ASN A 119 13.37 14.68 -3.63
N TYR A 120 13.37 14.75 -4.96
CA TYR A 120 13.14 13.59 -5.83
C TYR A 120 14.31 13.34 -6.75
N VAL A 121 14.43 12.08 -7.21
CA VAL A 121 15.37 11.61 -8.23
C VAL A 121 14.59 11.44 -9.53
N TRP A 122 14.97 12.20 -10.56
CA TRP A 122 14.19 12.29 -11.81
C TRP A 122 14.67 11.32 -12.91
N ASP A 123 15.59 10.45 -12.61
CA ASP A 123 16.16 9.51 -13.59
C ASP A 123 15.10 8.56 -14.19
N TYR A 124 14.06 8.21 -13.39
CA TYR A 124 13.01 7.31 -13.85
C TYR A 124 11.94 8.02 -14.68
N PHE A 125 11.48 9.20 -14.24
CA PHE A 125 10.36 9.91 -14.89
C PHE A 125 10.80 11.03 -15.81
N GLN A 126 12.06 11.49 -15.70
CA GLN A 126 12.64 12.63 -16.42
C GLN A 126 12.09 13.97 -15.96
N ASP A 127 10.77 14.16 -15.92
CA ASP A 127 10.10 15.38 -15.50
C ASP A 127 8.72 15.12 -14.87
N ILE A 128 8.06 16.21 -14.46
CA ILE A 128 6.75 16.17 -13.80
C ILE A 128 5.63 15.77 -14.76
N ASP A 129 5.73 16.11 -16.03
CA ASP A 129 4.71 15.76 -17.01
C ASP A 129 4.73 14.23 -17.28
N ALA A 130 5.91 13.66 -17.46
CA ALA A 130 6.07 12.21 -17.55
C ALA A 130 5.57 11.49 -16.28
N LEU A 131 5.83 12.04 -15.08
CA LEU A 131 5.28 11.51 -13.84
C LEU A 131 3.74 11.58 -13.83
N ARG A 132 3.16 12.71 -14.23
CA ARG A 132 1.70 12.88 -14.33
C ARG A 132 1.07 11.84 -15.25
N GLU A 133 1.67 11.60 -16.40
CA GLU A 133 1.21 10.58 -17.36
C GLU A 133 1.22 9.18 -16.74
N GLU A 134 2.30 8.80 -16.05
CA GLU A 134 2.38 7.50 -15.35
C GLU A 134 1.33 7.37 -14.24
N ARG A 135 1.06 8.43 -13.47
CA ARG A 135 0.00 8.42 -12.43
C ARG A 135 -1.38 8.29 -13.03
N ASN A 136 -1.68 9.02 -14.12
CA ASN A 136 -2.95 8.91 -14.84
C ASN A 136 -3.13 7.51 -15.46
N ARG A 137 -2.06 6.94 -16.02
CA ARG A 137 -2.08 5.58 -16.56
C ARG A 137 -2.37 4.54 -15.47
N ALA A 138 -1.69 4.63 -14.33
CA ALA A 138 -1.93 3.72 -13.21
C ALA A 138 -3.37 3.79 -12.70
N LEU A 139 -3.89 5.01 -12.51
CA LEU A 139 -5.27 5.24 -12.09
C LEU A 139 -6.26 4.65 -13.09
N LYS A 140 -6.07 4.94 -14.38
CA LYS A 140 -6.94 4.45 -15.45
C LYS A 140 -6.98 2.92 -15.48
N ASP A 141 -5.82 2.26 -15.49
CA ASP A 141 -5.73 0.81 -15.54
C ASP A 141 -6.38 0.15 -14.31
N CYS A 142 -6.19 0.73 -13.12
CA CYS A 142 -6.80 0.27 -11.88
C CYS A 142 -8.33 0.40 -11.93
N VAL A 143 -8.84 1.57 -12.27
CA VAL A 143 -10.28 1.87 -12.30
C VAL A 143 -11.01 1.04 -13.36
N ASP A 144 -10.42 0.86 -14.54
CA ASP A 144 -10.97 0.03 -15.60
C ASP A 144 -11.05 -1.45 -15.15
N ASP A 145 -10.03 -1.94 -14.44
CA ASP A 145 -10.04 -3.31 -13.92
C ASP A 145 -11.02 -3.48 -12.75
N ILE A 146 -11.16 -2.49 -11.86
CA ILE A 146 -12.21 -2.52 -10.82
C ILE A 146 -13.61 -2.63 -11.44
N ARG A 147 -13.88 -1.94 -12.57
CA ARG A 147 -15.17 -2.00 -13.26
C ARG A 147 -15.42 -3.35 -13.92
N THR A 148 -14.39 -3.95 -14.50
CA THR A 148 -14.52 -5.19 -15.29
C THR A 148 -14.33 -6.44 -14.46
N ASN A 149 -13.48 -6.39 -13.44
CA ASN A 149 -13.06 -7.50 -12.59
C ASN A 149 -13.11 -7.14 -11.10
N PRO A 150 -14.27 -6.70 -10.56
CA PRO A 150 -14.37 -6.20 -9.19
C PRO A 150 -13.95 -7.23 -8.12
N HIS A 151 -13.96 -8.52 -8.45
CA HIS A 151 -13.56 -9.61 -7.56
C HIS A 151 -12.05 -9.64 -7.27
N HIS A 152 -11.22 -8.94 -8.06
CA HIS A 152 -9.80 -8.75 -7.78
C HIS A 152 -9.53 -7.74 -6.65
N TYR A 153 -10.55 -6.98 -6.22
CA TYR A 153 -10.41 -5.85 -5.30
C TYR A 153 -11.26 -6.04 -4.07
N GLN A 154 -10.63 -6.07 -2.91
CA GLN A 154 -11.28 -6.32 -1.62
C GLN A 154 -11.18 -5.07 -0.74
N ALA A 155 -12.34 -4.53 -0.34
CA ALA A 155 -12.38 -3.46 0.67
C ALA A 155 -11.97 -4.01 2.04
N VAL A 156 -10.95 -3.42 2.66
CA VAL A 156 -10.43 -3.84 3.97
C VAL A 156 -10.00 -2.64 4.82
N THR A 157 -9.95 -2.83 6.12
CA THR A 157 -9.37 -1.87 7.07
C THR A 157 -8.28 -2.56 7.87
N LEU A 158 -7.01 -2.20 7.60
CA LEU A 158 -5.89 -2.70 8.40
C LEU A 158 -6.03 -2.28 9.87
N PRO A 159 -5.57 -3.11 10.80
CA PRO A 159 -4.73 -4.31 10.60
C PRO A 159 -5.51 -5.64 10.38
N LEU A 160 -6.80 -5.62 10.08
CA LEU A 160 -7.60 -6.84 9.92
C LEU A 160 -7.79 -7.16 8.44
N LEU A 161 -7.43 -8.39 8.04
CA LEU A 161 -7.59 -8.90 6.69
C LEU A 161 -8.61 -10.05 6.65
N PRO A 162 -9.66 -9.99 5.82
CA PRO A 162 -10.72 -11.01 5.75
C PRO A 162 -10.29 -12.25 4.94
N PHE A 163 -9.00 -12.56 4.95
CA PHE A 163 -8.43 -13.70 4.23
C PHE A 163 -8.07 -14.84 5.18
N LYS A 164 -8.07 -16.08 4.65
CA LYS A 164 -7.65 -17.27 5.39
C LYS A 164 -6.15 -17.24 5.68
N ASP A 165 -5.73 -17.97 6.71
CA ASP A 165 -4.32 -18.18 6.99
C ASP A 165 -3.63 -18.82 5.78
N LYS A 166 -2.43 -18.32 5.48
CA LYS A 166 -1.59 -18.82 4.38
C LYS A 166 -2.31 -18.87 3.02
N GLN A 167 -3.21 -17.92 2.74
CA GLN A 167 -3.97 -17.88 1.49
C GLN A 167 -3.09 -17.50 0.30
N PHE A 168 -2.18 -16.55 0.48
CA PHE A 168 -1.34 -16.00 -0.59
C PHE A 168 0.07 -16.58 -0.55
N ASP A 169 0.66 -16.79 -1.72
CA ASP A 169 2.07 -17.22 -1.81
C ASP A 169 3.02 -16.07 -1.46
N MET A 170 2.65 -14.84 -1.82
CA MET A 170 3.39 -13.61 -1.57
C MET A 170 2.44 -12.47 -1.23
N SER A 171 2.88 -11.57 -0.35
CA SER A 171 2.21 -10.27 -0.15
C SER A 171 3.19 -9.13 -0.41
N ILE A 172 2.72 -8.09 -1.06
CA ILE A 172 3.45 -6.85 -1.31
C ILE A 172 2.69 -5.68 -0.72
N THR A 173 3.39 -4.69 -0.19
CA THR A 173 2.77 -3.46 0.32
C THR A 173 3.62 -2.24 -0.05
N ALA A 174 3.01 -1.34 -0.81
CA ALA A 174 3.65 -0.14 -1.33
C ALA A 174 3.11 1.11 -0.65
N HIS A 175 4.00 2.01 -0.25
CA HIS A 175 3.70 3.41 0.11
C HIS A 175 2.63 3.61 1.21
N LEU A 176 2.41 2.63 2.10
CA LEU A 176 1.55 2.78 3.28
C LEU A 176 2.36 2.68 4.57
N LEU A 177 2.87 1.47 4.85
CA LEU A 177 3.66 1.23 6.06
C LEU A 177 4.96 2.05 5.99
N PHE A 178 5.40 2.57 7.12
CA PHE A 178 6.56 3.43 7.30
C PHE A 178 6.43 4.83 6.69
N MET A 179 5.88 4.96 5.49
CA MET A 179 5.70 6.25 4.84
C MET A 179 4.83 7.22 5.66
N TYR A 180 3.82 6.71 6.33
CA TYR A 180 2.92 7.50 7.19
C TYR A 180 3.17 7.27 8.67
N SER A 181 4.44 7.07 9.07
CA SER A 181 4.84 6.85 10.47
C SER A 181 4.60 8.06 11.40
N ASP A 182 4.28 9.23 10.84
CA ASP A 182 3.85 10.42 11.56
C ASP A 182 2.41 10.32 12.12
N ARG A 183 1.60 9.41 11.59
CA ARG A 183 0.17 9.22 11.92
C ARG A 183 -0.25 7.77 12.14
N LEU A 184 0.56 6.82 11.72
CA LEU A 184 0.39 5.39 11.98
C LEU A 184 1.41 4.99 13.04
N ASP A 185 0.93 4.59 14.21
CA ASP A 185 1.79 4.26 15.34
C ASP A 185 2.52 2.91 15.18
N TYR A 186 3.42 2.64 16.08
CA TYR A 186 4.19 1.38 16.11
C TYR A 186 3.28 0.15 16.17
N GLN A 187 2.22 0.21 16.97
CA GLN A 187 1.29 -0.90 17.15
C GLN A 187 0.51 -1.21 15.87
N PHE A 188 0.16 -0.18 15.10
CA PHE A 188 -0.46 -0.35 13.79
C PHE A 188 0.48 -1.08 12.83
N HIS A 189 1.74 -0.66 12.74
CA HIS A 189 2.75 -1.32 11.90
C HIS A 189 2.94 -2.79 12.31
N LEU A 190 3.15 -3.05 13.60
CA LEU A 190 3.38 -4.39 14.11
C LEU A 190 2.18 -5.32 13.85
N LYS A 191 0.96 -4.86 14.14
CA LYS A 191 -0.27 -5.64 13.92
C LYS A 191 -0.52 -5.89 12.43
N SER A 192 -0.33 -4.89 11.59
CA SER A 192 -0.52 -5.02 10.14
C SER A 192 0.47 -6.02 9.52
N ILE A 193 1.73 -5.99 9.94
CA ILE A 193 2.73 -6.95 9.44
C ILE A 193 2.46 -8.36 9.99
N LYS A 194 2.04 -8.51 11.25
CA LYS A 194 1.62 -9.82 11.80
C LYS A 194 0.44 -10.39 11.02
N GLU A 195 -0.49 -9.56 10.62
CA GLU A 195 -1.64 -9.98 9.81
C GLU A 195 -1.22 -10.36 8.37
N LEU A 196 -0.29 -9.63 7.76
CA LEU A 196 0.33 -10.03 6.50
C LEU A 196 1.06 -11.38 6.63
N ILE A 197 1.77 -11.64 7.74
CA ILE A 197 2.42 -12.92 8.02
C ILE A 197 1.38 -14.05 8.12
N ARG A 198 0.25 -13.81 8.79
CA ARG A 198 -0.82 -14.77 8.92
C ARG A 198 -1.37 -15.22 7.56
N VAL A 199 -1.63 -14.28 6.66
CA VAL A 199 -2.27 -14.57 5.36
C VAL A 199 -1.30 -15.03 4.28
N THR A 200 0.02 -14.93 4.50
CA THR A 200 1.06 -15.22 3.51
C THR A 200 1.77 -16.56 3.81
N LYS A 201 2.06 -17.34 2.76
CA LYS A 201 2.78 -18.61 2.86
C LYS A 201 4.29 -18.47 2.89
N LYS A 202 4.84 -17.61 1.99
CA LYS A 202 6.29 -17.67 1.68
C LYS A 202 7.02 -16.37 1.93
N GLU A 203 6.55 -15.25 1.36
CA GLU A 203 7.33 -14.02 1.33
C GLU A 203 6.46 -12.77 1.38
N ILE A 204 6.93 -11.76 2.11
CA ILE A 204 6.31 -10.42 2.17
C ILE A 204 7.38 -9.41 1.78
N ARG A 205 7.02 -8.45 0.93
CA ARG A 205 7.88 -7.31 0.56
C ARG A 205 7.19 -6.00 0.90
N ILE A 206 7.89 -5.11 1.59
CA ILE A 206 7.39 -3.80 2.04
C ILE A 206 8.30 -2.71 1.50
N PHE A 207 7.75 -1.76 0.76
CA PHE A 207 8.46 -0.62 0.16
C PHE A 207 7.68 0.69 0.34
N PRO A 208 8.33 1.84 0.59
CA PRO A 208 9.72 2.01 0.98
C PRO A 208 9.92 1.83 2.50
N LEU A 209 11.17 1.92 2.95
CA LEU A 209 11.53 1.92 4.39
C LEU A 209 11.65 3.34 4.96
N THR A 210 11.20 4.34 4.24
CA THR A 210 11.30 5.75 4.58
C THR A 210 9.92 6.38 4.78
N ASP A 211 9.91 7.46 5.57
CA ASP A 211 8.75 8.34 5.73
C ASP A 211 8.57 9.29 4.53
N LEU A 212 7.59 10.19 4.62
CA LEU A 212 7.31 11.21 3.59
C LEU A 212 8.46 12.22 3.37
N TYR A 213 9.41 12.29 4.31
CA TYR A 213 10.58 13.19 4.24
C TYR A 213 11.87 12.46 3.78
N GLY A 214 11.78 11.17 3.47
CA GLY A 214 12.94 10.37 3.08
C GLY A 214 13.80 9.91 4.26
N HIS A 215 13.31 10.03 5.50
CA HIS A 215 14.01 9.49 6.67
C HIS A 215 13.62 8.04 6.87
N LYS A 216 14.62 7.20 7.12
CA LYS A 216 14.38 5.79 7.43
C LYS A 216 13.53 5.64 8.70
N TYR A 217 12.58 4.72 8.68
CA TYR A 217 11.72 4.45 9.84
C TYR A 217 12.54 4.09 11.08
N ASN A 218 12.48 4.92 12.09
CA ASN A 218 13.37 4.88 13.25
C ASN A 218 13.16 3.65 14.16
N GLN A 219 11.96 3.04 14.15
CA GLN A 219 11.64 1.86 14.95
C GLN A 219 11.78 0.54 14.17
N LEU A 220 12.36 0.55 12.97
CA LEU A 220 12.49 -0.64 12.12
C LEU A 220 13.25 -1.77 12.83
N SER A 221 14.35 -1.46 13.52
CA SER A 221 15.14 -2.45 14.26
C SER A 221 14.37 -3.11 15.40
N GLN A 222 13.52 -2.34 16.09
CA GLN A 222 12.64 -2.88 17.13
C GLN A 222 11.55 -3.75 16.52
N LEU A 223 10.93 -3.30 15.43
CA LEU A 223 9.91 -4.04 14.69
C LEU A 223 10.42 -5.41 14.24
N ILE A 224 11.63 -5.47 13.67
CA ILE A 224 12.28 -6.72 13.27
C ILE A 224 12.47 -7.67 14.47
N LYS A 225 12.80 -7.15 15.65
CA LYS A 225 12.95 -7.98 16.87
C LYS A 225 11.60 -8.55 17.32
N ASP A 226 10.53 -7.76 17.24
CA ASP A 226 9.21 -8.14 17.74
C ASP A 226 8.43 -9.05 16.77
N LEU A 227 8.94 -9.23 15.53
CA LEU A 227 8.34 -10.08 14.50
C LEU A 227 8.92 -11.49 14.40
N LYS A 228 9.86 -11.90 15.27
CA LYS A 228 10.68 -13.12 15.10
C LYS A 228 9.95 -14.47 15.07
N GLU A 229 8.68 -14.52 15.48
CA GLU A 229 7.89 -15.75 15.42
C GLU A 229 7.50 -16.06 13.97
N ASP A 230 7.60 -17.33 13.54
CA ASP A 230 7.26 -17.83 12.18
C ASP A 230 8.08 -17.27 11.01
N ILE A 231 9.17 -16.58 11.27
CA ILE A 231 10.02 -15.98 10.24
C ILE A 231 11.30 -16.79 10.10
N HIS A 232 11.68 -17.06 8.83
CA HIS A 232 12.96 -17.66 8.49
C HIS A 232 14.04 -16.58 8.33
N LEU A 233 13.72 -15.47 7.64
CA LEU A 233 14.65 -14.39 7.34
C LEU A 233 13.92 -13.06 7.28
N ILE A 234 14.51 -12.01 7.84
CA ILE A 234 14.14 -10.62 7.60
C ILE A 234 15.40 -9.86 7.16
N GLU A 235 15.33 -9.21 6.03
CA GLU A 235 16.45 -8.42 5.50
C GLU A 235 16.00 -7.15 4.78
N GLU A 236 16.85 -6.14 4.81
CA GLU A 236 16.70 -4.94 3.98
C GLU A 236 17.42 -5.18 2.66
N VAL A 237 16.72 -4.98 1.56
CA VAL A 237 17.24 -5.22 0.21
C VAL A 237 17.15 -3.93 -0.60
N LYS A 238 18.26 -3.51 -1.21
CA LYS A 238 18.25 -2.41 -2.17
C LYS A 238 17.52 -2.83 -3.44
N VAL A 239 16.80 -1.88 -4.02
CA VAL A 239 15.99 -2.12 -5.23
C VAL A 239 16.40 -1.18 -6.36
N PRO A 240 16.20 -1.56 -7.64
CA PRO A 240 16.51 -0.74 -8.80
C PRO A 240 15.44 0.36 -9.04
N TYR A 241 14.90 0.96 -7.98
CA TYR A 241 13.92 2.04 -8.03
C TYR A 241 14.20 3.04 -6.93
N GLU A 242 14.36 4.28 -7.31
CA GLU A 242 14.40 5.42 -6.40
C GLU A 242 13.74 6.62 -7.08
N PHE A 243 12.62 7.09 -6.51
CA PHE A 243 12.02 8.35 -6.94
C PHE A 243 12.10 9.39 -5.82
N GLN A 244 11.57 9.10 -4.63
CA GLN A 244 11.88 9.92 -3.45
C GLN A 244 13.32 9.61 -3.01
N LYS A 245 14.12 10.62 -2.73
CA LYS A 245 15.50 10.43 -2.25
C LYS A 245 15.53 9.51 -1.03
N ASN A 246 16.46 8.56 -1.00
CA ASN A 246 16.66 7.52 0.00
C ASN A 246 15.58 6.40 0.02
N ALA A 247 14.52 6.50 -0.76
CA ALA A 247 13.51 5.46 -0.88
C ALA A 247 13.93 4.43 -1.95
N ASN A 248 15.01 3.68 -1.67
CA ASN A 248 15.65 2.72 -2.58
C ASN A 248 15.90 1.35 -1.94
N ALA A 249 15.16 1.04 -0.88
CA ALA A 249 15.24 -0.25 -0.22
C ALA A 249 13.85 -0.74 0.22
N MET A 250 13.69 -2.06 0.22
CA MET A 250 12.51 -2.76 0.74
C MET A 250 12.88 -3.65 1.93
N LEU A 251 11.89 -4.00 2.75
CA LEU A 251 11.98 -5.07 3.73
C LEU A 251 11.48 -6.36 3.08
N VAL A 252 12.29 -7.40 3.11
CA VAL A 252 11.92 -8.74 2.69
C VAL A 252 11.77 -9.62 3.93
N ILE A 253 10.61 -10.25 4.07
CA ILE A 253 10.31 -11.19 5.15
C ILE A 253 10.03 -12.55 4.52
N LYS A 254 10.91 -13.55 4.75
CA LYS A 254 10.71 -14.95 4.32
C LYS A 254 10.16 -15.76 5.48
N LEU A 255 9.07 -16.45 5.24
CA LEU A 255 8.34 -17.24 6.23
C LEU A 255 8.81 -18.70 6.25
N LYS A 256 8.60 -19.39 7.39
CA LYS A 256 8.93 -20.81 7.56
C LYS A 256 7.97 -21.72 6.80
#